data_ee258116918bb459456023d74c5b952f
#
_entry.id   ee258116918bb459456023d74c5b952f
#
_cell.length_a   1.000
_cell.length_b   1.000
_cell.length_c   1.000
_cell.angle_alpha   90.00
_cell.angle_beta   90.00
_cell.angle_gamma   90.00
#
_symmetry.space_group_name_H-M   'P 1'
#
loop_
_entity.id
_entity.type
_entity.pdbx_description
1 polymer ?
#
loop_
_entity_poly.entity_id
_entity_poly.type
_entity_poly.pdbx_seq_one_letter_code
_entity_poly.pdbx_strand_id
1 'polypeptide(L)'
;MTDAITTAPHGQGRGCVITRRACFSSSHRYWLPELSADDNAARFGSCAIAPGHGHNYELIVSMAGGLDANGMVLNLSEVKHAIRSEITEQLDFRFLNEAWPEFDVTRSEGCLPTTEALV
;
A
#
# COMPACT_ATOMS: atom_id res chain seq x y z
N MET A 1 -0.86 14.10 -7.20
CA MET A 1 -1.07 12.81 -7.89
C MET A 1 -0.64 12.92 -9.34
N THR A 2 0.22 12.03 -9.82
CA THR A 2 0.78 12.04 -11.18
C THR A 2 0.28 10.81 -11.94
N ASP A 3 -0.15 11.00 -13.18
CA ASP A 3 -0.58 9.92 -14.08
C ASP A 3 0.49 9.71 -15.15
N ALA A 4 0.78 8.45 -15.48
CA ALA A 4 1.67 8.09 -16.56
C ALA A 4 1.03 7.02 -17.45
N ILE A 5 1.28 7.12 -18.75
CA ILE A 5 0.81 6.15 -19.73
C ILE A 5 2.03 5.56 -20.42
N THR A 6 2.15 4.24 -20.41
CA THR A 6 3.22 3.50 -21.06
C THR A 6 2.62 2.46 -21.98
N THR A 7 3.12 2.37 -23.22
CA THR A 7 2.71 1.33 -24.17
C THR A 7 3.42 0.02 -23.85
N ALA A 8 2.68 -1.08 -23.78
CA ALA A 8 3.25 -2.42 -23.63
C ALA A 8 3.85 -2.93 -24.94
N PRO A 9 4.96 -3.69 -24.92
CA PRO A 9 5.52 -4.31 -26.12
C PRO A 9 4.59 -5.39 -26.68
N HIS A 10 4.58 -5.46 -28.00
CA HIS A 10 3.63 -6.13 -28.88
C HIS A 10 3.36 -7.61 -28.63
N GLY A 11 2.09 -7.94 -28.51
CA GLY A 11 1.48 -9.25 -28.69
C GLY A 11 -0.02 -9.09 -28.84
N GLN A 12 -0.52 -9.21 -30.06
CA GLN A 12 -1.93 -9.24 -30.48
C GLN A 12 -2.91 -8.35 -29.71
N GLY A 13 -3.17 -7.17 -30.26
CA GLY A 13 -4.04 -6.15 -29.75
C GLY A 13 -3.24 -5.00 -29.12
N ARG A 14 -3.63 -3.76 -29.41
CA ARG A 14 -3.01 -2.58 -28.79
C ARG A 14 -3.33 -2.58 -27.30
N GLY A 15 -2.41 -3.10 -26.49
CA GLY A 15 -2.47 -3.00 -25.04
C GLY A 15 -1.78 -1.74 -24.54
N CYS A 16 -2.32 -1.15 -23.48
CA CYS A 16 -1.71 -0.04 -22.75
C CYS A 16 -1.54 -0.39 -21.29
N VAL A 17 -0.56 0.22 -20.66
CA VAL A 17 -0.44 0.28 -19.20
C VAL A 17 -0.71 1.71 -18.79
N ILE A 18 -1.68 1.91 -17.90
CA ILE A 18 -1.91 3.19 -17.24
C ILE A 18 -1.45 3.10 -15.79
N THR A 19 -0.81 4.14 -15.31
CA THR A 19 -0.24 4.18 -13.97
C THR A 19 -0.71 5.42 -13.24
N ARG A 20 -1.16 5.23 -12.00
CA ARG A 20 -1.55 6.32 -11.13
C ARG A 20 -0.77 6.27 -9.83
N ARG A 21 -0.32 7.45 -9.38
CA ARG A 21 0.42 7.64 -8.15
C ARG A 21 -0.45 8.33 -7.10
N ALA A 22 -0.40 7.84 -5.87
CA ALA A 22 -1.02 8.48 -4.72
C ALA A 22 -0.04 8.46 -3.54
N CYS A 23 -0.20 9.39 -2.61
CA CYS A 23 0.63 9.46 -1.41
C CYS A 23 -0.26 9.42 -0.17
N PHE A 24 0.26 8.84 0.89
CA PHE A 24 -0.33 8.89 2.22
C PHE A 24 0.75 8.86 3.28
N SER A 25 0.42 9.29 4.50
CA SER A 25 1.33 9.30 5.65
C SER A 25 0.73 8.46 6.74
N SER A 26 1.50 7.53 7.29
CA SER A 26 1.05 6.63 8.36
C SER A 26 2.16 6.36 9.34
N SER A 27 1.80 5.94 10.54
CA SER A 27 2.74 5.47 11.54
C SER A 27 2.63 3.97 11.73
N HIS A 28 3.68 3.35 12.24
CA HIS A 28 3.71 1.95 12.60
C HIS A 28 4.70 1.67 13.73
N ARG A 29 4.59 0.49 14.30
CA ARG A 29 5.55 -0.07 15.23
C ARG A 29 5.74 -1.56 14.95
N TYR A 30 6.99 -2.04 14.97
CA TYR A 30 7.27 -3.47 14.92
C TYR A 30 7.42 -4.00 16.32
N TRP A 31 6.47 -4.79 16.74
CA TRP A 31 6.45 -5.39 18.06
C TRP A 31 5.77 -6.75 18.04
N LEU A 32 6.44 -7.77 18.55
CA LEU A 32 5.90 -9.10 18.67
C LEU A 32 5.64 -9.38 20.17
N PRO A 33 4.37 -9.58 20.57
CA PRO A 33 4.01 -9.76 21.99
C PRO A 33 4.65 -10.99 22.64
N GLU A 34 4.98 -12.01 21.86
CA GLU A 34 5.63 -13.24 22.32
C GLU A 34 7.12 -13.07 22.66
N LEU A 35 7.73 -11.97 22.25
CA LEU A 35 9.12 -11.64 22.53
C LEU A 35 9.23 -10.71 23.74
N SER A 36 10.35 -10.81 24.47
CA SER A 36 10.70 -9.83 25.48
C SER A 36 10.94 -8.44 24.88
N ALA A 37 10.98 -7.42 25.73
CA ALA A 37 11.32 -6.06 25.27
C ALA A 37 12.73 -5.99 24.70
N ASP A 38 13.68 -6.69 25.31
CA ASP A 38 15.08 -6.75 24.82
C ASP A 38 15.19 -7.47 23.48
N ASP A 39 14.43 -8.56 23.29
CA ASP A 39 14.41 -9.29 22.01
C ASP A 39 13.74 -8.49 20.90
N ASN A 40 12.65 -7.79 21.20
CA ASN A 40 12.03 -6.86 20.24
C ASN A 40 13.01 -5.74 19.84
N ALA A 41 13.69 -5.13 20.81
CA ALA A 41 14.68 -4.09 20.54
C ALA A 41 15.88 -4.63 19.72
N ALA A 42 16.37 -5.83 20.02
CA ALA A 42 17.45 -6.46 19.30
C ALA A 42 17.07 -6.80 17.84
N ARG A 43 15.82 -7.24 17.63
CA ARG A 43 15.33 -7.67 16.31
C ARG A 43 14.91 -6.52 15.41
N PHE A 44 14.25 -5.52 15.96
CA PHE A 44 13.63 -4.44 15.18
C PHE A 44 14.27 -3.07 15.37
N GLY A 45 15.16 -2.93 16.33
CA GLY A 45 15.86 -1.66 16.57
C GLY A 45 14.90 -0.51 16.85
N SER A 46 15.08 0.59 16.14
CA SER A 46 14.24 1.79 16.27
C SER A 46 12.78 1.56 15.91
N CYS A 47 12.48 0.54 15.11
CA CYS A 47 11.10 0.19 14.74
C CYS A 47 10.30 -0.38 15.92
N ALA A 48 10.95 -0.85 16.99
CA ALA A 48 10.31 -1.35 18.20
C ALA A 48 10.00 -0.25 19.23
N ILE A 49 10.56 0.95 19.08
CA ILE A 49 10.41 2.04 20.05
C ILE A 49 8.96 2.52 20.08
N ALA A 50 8.36 2.53 21.29
CA ALA A 50 7.02 3.09 21.48
C ALA A 50 7.06 4.63 21.38
N PRO A 51 6.03 5.27 20.85
CA PRO A 51 4.76 4.72 20.35
C PRO A 51 4.81 4.23 18.89
N GLY A 52 5.95 4.15 18.28
CA GLY A 52 6.16 3.91 16.86
C GLY A 52 6.69 5.16 16.17
N HIS A 53 6.76 5.12 14.85
CA HIS A 53 7.22 6.24 14.02
C HIS A 53 6.46 6.30 12.70
N GLY A 54 6.52 7.45 12.04
CA GLY A 54 5.76 7.71 10.83
C GLY A 54 6.62 7.71 9.56
N HIS A 55 5.96 7.41 8.47
CA HIS A 55 6.52 7.48 7.12
C HIS A 55 5.56 8.14 6.15
N ASN A 56 6.12 8.71 5.10
CA ASN A 56 5.38 9.06 3.90
C ASN A 56 5.48 7.89 2.92
N TYR A 57 4.34 7.41 2.47
CA TYR A 57 4.23 6.32 1.50
C TYR A 57 3.86 6.88 0.14
N GLU A 58 4.45 6.30 -0.89
CA GLU A 58 4.08 6.52 -2.27
C GLU A 58 3.48 5.22 -2.82
N LEU A 59 2.23 5.29 -3.25
CA LEU A 59 1.52 4.19 -3.87
C LEU A 59 1.51 4.38 -5.38
N ILE A 60 1.95 3.37 -6.11
CA ILE A 60 1.92 3.34 -7.57
C ILE A 60 1.03 2.17 -8.00
N VAL A 61 -0.06 2.48 -8.67
CA VAL A 61 -1.00 1.48 -9.19
C VAL A 61 -0.93 1.48 -10.70
N SER A 62 -0.57 0.34 -11.28
CA SER A 62 -0.50 0.15 -12.72
C SER A 62 -1.54 -0.87 -13.18
N MET A 63 -2.26 -0.52 -14.23
CA MET A 63 -3.30 -1.36 -14.82
C MET A 63 -2.99 -1.57 -16.29
N ALA A 64 -2.98 -2.83 -16.73
CA ALA A 64 -2.73 -3.21 -18.10
C ALA A 64 -4.00 -3.79 -18.75
N GLY A 65 -4.27 -3.45 -19.99
CA GLY A 65 -5.41 -3.99 -20.72
C GLY A 65 -5.51 -3.47 -22.13
N GLY A 66 -6.45 -4.04 -22.88
CA GLY A 66 -6.83 -3.52 -24.19
C GLY A 66 -7.67 -2.26 -24.08
N LEU A 67 -7.75 -1.50 -25.15
CA LEU A 67 -8.63 -0.34 -25.23
C LEU A 67 -10.08 -0.79 -25.47
N ASP A 68 -11.01 -0.20 -24.75
CA ASP A 68 -12.44 -0.35 -25.01
C ASP A 68 -12.89 0.47 -26.24
N ALA A 69 -14.20 0.47 -26.52
CA ALA A 69 -14.77 1.21 -27.65
C ALA A 69 -14.56 2.72 -27.56
N ASN A 70 -14.29 3.26 -26.37
CA ASN A 70 -14.04 4.68 -26.13
C ASN A 70 -12.52 5.00 -26.10
N GLY A 71 -11.66 4.02 -26.34
CA GLY A 71 -10.21 4.18 -26.31
C GLY A 71 -9.60 4.15 -24.90
N MET A 72 -10.26 3.57 -23.93
CA MET A 72 -9.81 3.51 -22.54
C MET A 72 -9.45 2.08 -22.13
N VAL A 73 -8.39 1.93 -21.33
CA VAL A 73 -8.15 0.71 -20.55
C VAL A 73 -9.11 0.68 -19.36
N LEU A 74 -9.17 1.76 -18.62
CA LEU A 74 -10.10 2.05 -17.54
C LEU A 74 -10.28 3.56 -17.43
N ASN A 75 -11.38 3.98 -16.83
CA ASN A 75 -11.58 5.39 -16.51
C ASN A 75 -10.69 5.76 -15.31
N LEU A 76 -9.71 6.64 -15.54
CA LEU A 76 -8.79 7.10 -14.49
C LEU A 76 -9.49 7.75 -13.28
N SER A 77 -10.67 8.36 -13.47
CA SER A 77 -11.45 8.91 -12.36
C SER A 77 -12.00 7.81 -11.45
N GLU A 78 -12.43 6.69 -12.01
CA GLU A 78 -12.87 5.52 -11.24
C GLU A 78 -11.71 4.89 -10.49
N VAL A 79 -10.55 4.77 -11.13
CA VAL A 79 -9.32 4.28 -10.50
C VAL A 79 -8.91 5.18 -9.34
N LYS A 80 -8.95 6.50 -9.53
CA LYS A 80 -8.68 7.48 -8.47
C LYS A 80 -9.62 7.30 -7.29
N HIS A 81 -10.91 7.14 -7.56
CA HIS A 81 -11.91 6.95 -6.53
C HIS A 81 -11.68 5.65 -5.76
N ALA A 82 -11.38 4.55 -6.46
CA ALA A 82 -11.09 3.26 -5.84
C ALA A 82 -9.84 3.33 -4.96
N ILE A 83 -8.74 3.91 -5.43
CA ILE A 83 -7.50 4.09 -4.64
C ILE A 83 -7.80 4.90 -3.38
N ARG A 84 -8.60 5.95 -3.51
CA ARG A 84 -8.96 6.80 -2.39
C ARG A 84 -9.79 6.05 -1.35
N SER A 85 -10.88 5.43 -1.75
CA SER A 85 -11.82 4.75 -0.84
C SER A 85 -11.25 3.48 -0.21
N GLU A 86 -10.49 2.70 -0.99
CA GLU A 86 -9.98 1.40 -0.54
C GLU A 86 -8.64 1.49 0.19
N ILE A 87 -7.86 2.53 -0.04
CA ILE A 87 -6.49 2.61 0.48
C ILE A 87 -6.25 3.92 1.23
N THR A 88 -6.22 5.06 0.55
CA THR A 88 -5.71 6.29 1.19
C THR A 88 -6.61 6.82 2.30
N GLU A 89 -7.92 6.75 2.19
CA GLU A 89 -8.84 7.15 3.27
C GLU A 89 -8.75 6.23 4.49
N GLN A 90 -8.35 4.98 4.29
CA GLN A 90 -8.22 4.00 5.37
C GLN A 90 -6.87 4.07 6.07
N LEU A 91 -5.82 4.47 5.38
CA LEU A 91 -4.44 4.43 5.88
C LEU A 91 -3.85 5.80 6.19
N ASP A 92 -4.30 6.87 5.51
CA ASP A 92 -3.72 8.20 5.69
C ASP A 92 -3.99 8.73 7.11
N PHE A 93 -2.93 9.23 7.75
CA PHE A 93 -2.95 9.70 9.15
C PHE A 93 -3.40 8.63 10.16
N ARG A 94 -3.07 7.37 9.88
CA ARG A 94 -3.43 6.24 10.75
C ARG A 94 -2.17 5.58 11.34
N PHE A 95 -2.39 4.89 12.46
CA PHE A 95 -1.45 3.92 13.00
C PHE A 95 -1.74 2.57 12.35
N LEU A 96 -0.84 2.11 11.47
CA LEU A 96 -1.09 0.93 10.61
C LEU A 96 -1.40 -0.33 11.40
N ASN A 97 -0.78 -0.50 12.56
CA ASN A 97 -1.04 -1.66 13.43
C ASN A 97 -2.51 -1.83 13.82
N GLU A 98 -3.29 -0.76 13.78
CA GLU A 98 -4.71 -0.72 14.12
C GLU A 98 -5.62 -0.42 12.93
N ALA A 99 -5.06 -0.10 11.77
CA ALA A 99 -5.82 0.34 10.61
C ALA A 99 -6.58 -0.81 9.95
N TRP A 100 -5.92 -1.96 9.80
CA TRP A 100 -6.52 -3.16 9.21
C TRP A 100 -6.33 -4.37 10.12
N PRO A 101 -7.31 -5.29 10.16
CA PRO A 101 -7.22 -6.50 10.98
C PRO A 101 -6.02 -7.39 10.68
N GLU A 102 -5.54 -7.35 9.44
CA GLU A 102 -4.38 -8.10 8.96
C GLU A 102 -3.07 -7.70 9.67
N PHE A 103 -3.02 -6.48 10.21
CA PHE A 103 -1.85 -5.97 10.94
C PHE A 103 -1.90 -6.26 12.47
N ASP A 104 -2.92 -6.95 12.93
CA ASP A 104 -3.00 -7.43 14.31
C ASP A 104 -2.25 -8.75 14.45
N VAL A 105 -1.01 -8.69 14.93
CA VAL A 105 -0.12 -9.85 15.13
C VAL A 105 -0.60 -10.83 16.18
N THR A 106 -1.64 -10.50 16.95
CA THR A 106 -2.27 -11.44 17.91
C THR A 106 -3.24 -12.40 17.21
N ARG A 107 -3.63 -12.12 15.98
CA ARG A 107 -4.48 -12.99 15.16
C ARG A 107 -3.64 -14.08 14.50
N SER A 108 -4.24 -15.24 14.22
CA SER A 108 -3.57 -16.41 13.66
C SER A 108 -2.87 -16.15 12.31
N GLU A 109 -3.41 -15.21 11.51
CA GLU A 109 -2.84 -14.83 10.21
C GLU A 109 -2.39 -13.36 10.19
N GLY A 110 -2.28 -12.75 11.36
CA GLY A 110 -1.83 -11.37 11.49
C GLY A 110 -0.33 -11.23 11.22
N CYS A 111 0.06 -10.10 10.65
CA CYS A 111 1.46 -9.78 10.34
C CYS A 111 1.81 -8.36 10.77
N LEU A 112 3.11 -8.08 10.85
CA LEU A 112 3.58 -6.72 11.07
C LEU A 112 3.27 -5.84 9.85
N PRO A 113 2.98 -4.54 10.06
CA PRO A 113 2.68 -3.60 8.99
C PRO A 113 3.96 -3.15 8.25
N THR A 114 4.59 -4.10 7.58
CA THR A 114 5.75 -3.84 6.73
C THR A 114 5.32 -3.29 5.37
N THR A 115 6.26 -2.69 4.64
CA THR A 115 5.99 -2.23 3.28
C THR A 115 5.56 -3.39 2.37
N GLU A 116 6.18 -4.56 2.56
CA GLU A 116 5.85 -5.77 1.82
C GLU A 116 4.43 -6.27 2.11
N ALA A 117 3.95 -6.08 3.32
CA ALA A 117 2.59 -6.48 3.72
C ALA A 117 1.50 -5.50 3.22
N LEU A 118 1.88 -4.30 2.78
CA LEU A 118 0.97 -3.31 2.20
C LEU A 118 0.68 -3.55 0.70
N VAL A 119 1.42 -4.42 0.03
CA VAL A 119 1.30 -4.70 -1.42
C VAL A 119 0.68 -6.11 -1.74
#